data_ec6e8e6c7a3b30f06edcdf1546f1a250
#
_entry.id   ec6e8e6c7a3b30f06edcdf1546f1a250
#
_cell.length_a   1.000
_cell.length_b   1.000
_cell.length_c   1.000
_cell.angle_alpha   90.00
_cell.angle_beta   90.00
_cell.angle_gamma   90.00
#
_symmetry.space_group_name_H-M   'P 1'
#
loop_
_entity.id
_entity.type
_entity.pdbx_description
1 polymer ?
#
loop_
_entity_poly.entity_id
_entity_poly.type
_entity_poly.pdbx_seq_one_letter_code
_entity_poly.pdbx_strand_id
1 'polypeptide(L)'
;MPGMYRNSMRHHDSTFSLRSRFVALAVGAAAVLAVVSVPAAAEPASSGGLRWEACPAEYELDPASDQCASVAVPRNYAEPDGGTIDVLVTRHRAEDPGSRTGVLFTNPGGPGGDAIGSNRMFVDVLPAAVRAQWDVIGVQPRGLPYAGALSCVMGPEHAMAAGFGFGGAAARAACESDAPGAAAHLTTENTARDWEQVRVALGEESIDIYGLSYGTVLGSTYATLFPDSTGRMVLDSAVDPTWLWNEVLWQQNEGYKGRFNDLMGWIAANNATYGLGETALKVYQRWSDRIVAEAGGNPTIAPPPAQVGDVPPGLEALADAYRSGVDLAGPVRVQFEAFIRGLADPSHTQMSSSIYLMTRQVLPARNSWPLMARVIRDGVEAIPGGGIGGMTEQELERVAQTQMMQSVVMCNENSVAARPDRIPGWLFSTFVTEDLFELLGYSYSAGAFCAGAAPVASLPALSNRGLATAPLVLQGLRDPQTPYLGGAQLAHDMGAHLVTVDGGDHGAGIQGGNAVIDQAVAEYLQTGRTAITHAPEAPIIAPL
;
A
#
# COMPACT_ATOMS: atom_id res chain seq x y z
N MET A 1 -57.61 -0.39 9.48
CA MET A 1 -58.25 -1.15 8.38
C MET A 1 -57.13 -1.80 7.59
N PRO A 2 -57.15 -3.12 7.43
CA PRO A 2 -56.06 -3.90 6.86
C PRO A 2 -56.33 -4.24 5.37
N GLY A 3 -55.27 -4.41 4.59
CA GLY A 3 -55.32 -4.94 3.23
C GLY A 3 -54.21 -5.95 3.00
N MET A 4 -54.61 -7.20 3.17
CA MET A 4 -53.92 -8.43 2.79
C MET A 4 -53.59 -8.50 1.30
N TYR A 5 -52.46 -9.05 0.93
CA TYR A 5 -52.35 -9.92 -0.25
C TYR A 5 -51.55 -11.18 0.07
N ARG A 6 -52.19 -12.30 -0.22
CA ARG A 6 -51.80 -13.70 -0.04
C ARG A 6 -51.28 -14.28 -1.35
N ASN A 7 -50.47 -15.34 -1.19
CA ASN A 7 -50.29 -16.49 -2.08
C ASN A 7 -49.13 -16.42 -3.08
N SER A 8 -48.44 -17.51 -3.35
CA SER A 8 -48.83 -18.94 -3.32
C SER A 8 -47.55 -19.82 -3.39
N MET A 9 -47.53 -20.81 -2.50
CA MET A 9 -46.66 -21.99 -2.63
C MET A 9 -47.09 -22.82 -3.82
N ARG A 10 -46.11 -23.39 -4.56
CA ARG A 10 -46.34 -24.65 -5.33
C ARG A 10 -45.24 -25.64 -4.98
N HIS A 11 -45.68 -26.68 -4.33
CA HIS A 11 -45.01 -27.99 -4.22
C HIS A 11 -44.91 -28.64 -5.59
N HIS A 12 -43.80 -29.29 -5.87
CA HIS A 12 -43.75 -30.41 -6.81
C HIS A 12 -42.98 -31.57 -6.16
N ASP A 13 -43.77 -32.53 -5.74
CA ASP A 13 -43.36 -33.92 -5.52
C ASP A 13 -42.99 -34.55 -6.86
N SER A 14 -41.94 -35.35 -6.87
CA SER A 14 -41.85 -36.49 -7.80
C SER A 14 -40.98 -37.59 -7.24
N THR A 15 -41.64 -38.65 -7.12
CA THR A 15 -41.44 -39.97 -6.59
C THR A 15 -40.27 -40.77 -7.19
N PHE A 16 -39.70 -41.59 -6.31
CA PHE A 16 -38.80 -42.74 -6.55
C PHE A 16 -39.35 -43.75 -7.55
N SER A 17 -38.45 -44.33 -8.36
CA SER A 17 -38.67 -45.63 -8.99
C SER A 17 -37.35 -46.42 -9.04
N LEU A 18 -37.25 -47.41 -8.15
CA LEU A 18 -36.32 -48.55 -8.26
C LEU A 18 -36.72 -49.44 -9.45
N ARG A 19 -35.77 -49.85 -10.28
CA ARG A 19 -35.82 -51.12 -10.99
C ARG A 19 -34.46 -51.79 -11.05
N SER A 20 -34.34 -52.87 -10.28
CA SER A 20 -33.35 -53.94 -10.38
C SER A 20 -33.51 -54.74 -11.68
N ARG A 21 -32.42 -55.12 -12.33
CA ARG A 21 -32.35 -56.35 -13.12
C ARG A 21 -30.95 -56.93 -13.04
N PHE A 22 -30.91 -58.20 -12.58
CA PHE A 22 -29.82 -59.17 -12.67
C PHE A 22 -29.65 -59.61 -14.11
N VAL A 23 -28.42 -59.92 -14.56
CA VAL A 23 -28.07 -60.98 -15.48
C VAL A 23 -26.57 -61.29 -15.46
N ALA A 24 -26.23 -62.42 -14.93
CA ALA A 24 -25.47 -63.58 -15.49
C ALA A 24 -23.95 -63.42 -15.75
N LEU A 25 -23.26 -64.33 -15.05
CA LEU A 25 -21.86 -64.74 -15.24
C LEU A 25 -21.61 -65.29 -16.66
N ALA A 26 -20.43 -64.90 -17.21
CA ALA A 26 -19.72 -65.73 -18.18
C ALA A 26 -18.23 -65.77 -17.75
N VAL A 27 -17.79 -66.99 -17.45
CA VAL A 27 -16.41 -67.37 -17.15
C VAL A 27 -15.63 -67.45 -18.46
N GLY A 28 -14.61 -66.57 -18.62
CA GLY A 28 -13.66 -66.74 -19.72
C GLY A 28 -12.25 -66.66 -19.14
N ALA A 29 -11.51 -67.74 -19.13
CA ALA A 29 -10.11 -67.80 -18.77
C ALA A 29 -9.25 -67.08 -19.82
N ALA A 30 -8.58 -66.07 -19.46
CA ALA A 30 -7.53 -65.45 -20.27
C ALA A 30 -6.24 -65.29 -19.41
N ALA A 31 -5.16 -65.78 -19.97
CA ALA A 31 -3.83 -65.82 -19.37
C ALA A 31 -3.33 -64.45 -18.92
N VAL A 32 -2.93 -64.35 -17.65
CA VAL A 32 -2.30 -63.18 -17.07
C VAL A 32 -0.84 -63.15 -17.52
N LEU A 33 -0.51 -62.33 -18.49
CA LEU A 33 0.84 -61.82 -18.71
C LEU A 33 1.06 -60.69 -17.68
N ALA A 34 1.81 -61.01 -16.63
CA ALA A 34 2.29 -59.99 -15.67
C ALA A 34 3.27 -59.06 -16.39
N VAL A 35 2.77 -57.91 -16.85
CA VAL A 35 3.62 -56.79 -17.20
C VAL A 35 4.08 -56.16 -15.87
N VAL A 36 5.31 -56.43 -15.49
CA VAL A 36 5.99 -55.70 -14.40
C VAL A 36 6.15 -54.26 -14.88
N SER A 37 5.24 -53.37 -14.47
CA SER A 37 5.40 -51.95 -14.61
C SER A 37 6.55 -51.53 -13.67
N VAL A 38 7.72 -51.29 -14.25
CA VAL A 38 8.81 -50.54 -13.61
C VAL A 38 8.22 -49.17 -13.33
N PRO A 39 8.26 -48.67 -12.06
CA PRO A 39 7.87 -47.30 -11.82
C PRO A 39 8.79 -46.41 -12.68
N ALA A 40 8.17 -45.59 -13.52
CA ALA A 40 8.89 -44.56 -14.24
C ALA A 40 9.62 -43.72 -13.17
N ALA A 41 10.96 -43.72 -13.24
CA ALA A 41 11.74 -42.78 -12.47
C ALA A 41 11.18 -41.41 -12.80
N ALA A 42 10.85 -40.64 -11.75
CA ALA A 42 10.47 -39.25 -11.92
C ALA A 42 11.60 -38.59 -12.74
N GLU A 43 11.23 -38.10 -13.93
CA GLU A 43 12.15 -37.33 -14.73
C GLU A 43 12.65 -36.18 -13.84
N PRO A 44 13.97 -35.94 -13.78
CA PRO A 44 14.47 -34.75 -13.12
C PRO A 44 13.80 -33.56 -13.80
N ALA A 45 13.22 -32.66 -12.98
CA ALA A 45 12.60 -31.44 -13.46
C ALA A 45 13.51 -30.84 -14.54
N SER A 46 13.03 -30.78 -15.75
CA SER A 46 13.74 -30.18 -16.87
C SER A 46 14.11 -28.76 -16.44
N SER A 47 15.34 -28.37 -16.66
CA SER A 47 15.83 -26.99 -16.63
C SER A 47 15.19 -26.17 -17.76
N GLY A 48 13.87 -26.18 -17.82
CA GLY A 48 13.05 -25.37 -18.71
C GLY A 48 12.80 -24.04 -18.01
N GLY A 49 13.29 -22.96 -18.60
CA GLY A 49 13.02 -21.61 -18.15
C GLY A 49 11.51 -21.36 -18.01
N LEU A 50 11.15 -20.29 -17.27
CA LEU A 50 9.76 -19.91 -17.01
C LEU A 50 8.93 -19.87 -18.30
N ARG A 51 7.74 -20.43 -18.23
CA ARG A 51 6.78 -20.34 -19.33
C ARG A 51 6.06 -19.00 -19.25
N TRP A 52 6.46 -18.10 -20.13
CA TRP A 52 5.86 -16.79 -20.26
C TRP A 52 4.60 -16.82 -21.10
N GLU A 53 3.54 -16.20 -20.57
CA GLU A 53 2.20 -16.13 -21.17
C GLU A 53 1.69 -14.68 -21.12
N ALA A 54 0.54 -14.41 -21.72
CA ALA A 54 -0.16 -13.13 -21.53
C ALA A 54 -0.57 -12.98 -20.06
N CYS A 55 -0.44 -11.77 -19.53
CA CYS A 55 -0.91 -11.47 -18.17
C CYS A 55 -2.44 -11.55 -18.07
N PRO A 56 -3.00 -11.70 -16.86
CA PRO A 56 -4.45 -11.68 -16.67
C PRO A 56 -5.06 -10.39 -17.23
N ALA A 57 -6.16 -10.55 -17.97
CA ALA A 57 -6.74 -9.47 -18.79
C ALA A 57 -7.17 -8.24 -17.98
N GLU A 58 -7.53 -8.43 -16.72
CA GLU A 58 -7.94 -7.35 -15.81
C GLU A 58 -6.83 -6.37 -15.44
N TYR A 59 -5.57 -6.67 -15.76
CA TYR A 59 -4.44 -5.75 -15.57
C TYR A 59 -4.18 -4.86 -16.78
N GLU A 60 -4.85 -5.12 -17.90
CA GLU A 60 -4.75 -4.33 -19.14
C GLU A 60 -3.30 -4.05 -19.60
N LEU A 61 -2.38 -5.01 -19.33
CA LEU A 61 -0.98 -4.91 -19.71
C LEU A 61 -0.80 -5.22 -21.21
N ASP A 62 0.17 -4.54 -21.85
CA ASP A 62 0.45 -4.74 -23.27
C ASP A 62 1.19 -6.07 -23.51
N PRO A 63 0.57 -7.07 -24.16
CA PRO A 63 1.20 -8.38 -24.37
C PRO A 63 2.42 -8.34 -25.32
N ALA A 64 2.68 -7.20 -25.98
CA ALA A 64 3.88 -7.03 -26.79
C ALA A 64 5.14 -6.77 -25.93
N SER A 65 4.98 -6.08 -24.81
CA SER A 65 6.07 -5.73 -23.88
C SER A 65 5.98 -6.48 -22.55
N ASP A 66 4.77 -6.83 -22.11
CA ASP A 66 4.50 -7.40 -20.79
C ASP A 66 4.10 -8.87 -20.89
N GLN A 67 4.69 -9.67 -20.03
CA GLN A 67 4.45 -11.12 -19.96
C GLN A 67 4.33 -11.56 -18.52
N CYS A 68 3.61 -12.63 -18.28
CA CYS A 68 3.45 -13.22 -16.96
C CYS A 68 3.87 -14.71 -16.96
N ALA A 69 4.37 -15.15 -15.80
CA ALA A 69 4.69 -16.55 -15.54
C ALA A 69 4.40 -16.89 -14.08
N SER A 70 4.07 -18.16 -13.80
CA SER A 70 3.90 -18.64 -12.42
C SER A 70 5.12 -19.37 -11.94
N VAL A 71 5.49 -19.15 -10.68
CA VAL A 71 6.56 -19.85 -9.97
C VAL A 71 5.97 -20.52 -8.75
N ALA A 72 6.11 -21.85 -8.64
CA ALA A 72 5.73 -22.58 -7.45
C ALA A 72 6.75 -22.35 -6.34
N VAL A 73 6.30 -21.84 -5.18
CA VAL A 73 7.13 -21.60 -4.01
C VAL A 73 6.59 -22.33 -2.78
N PRO A 74 7.41 -22.70 -1.79
CA PRO A 74 6.93 -23.32 -0.57
C PRO A 74 5.87 -22.46 0.14
N ARG A 75 4.75 -23.09 0.53
CA ARG A 75 3.77 -22.42 1.39
C ARG A 75 4.40 -22.01 2.72
N ASN A 76 5.20 -22.90 3.30
CA ASN A 76 5.96 -22.71 4.52
C ASN A 76 7.43 -23.05 4.28
N TYR A 77 8.31 -22.07 4.36
CA TYR A 77 9.76 -22.29 4.18
C TYR A 77 10.41 -23.09 5.30
N ALA A 78 9.78 -23.21 6.47
CA ALA A 78 10.23 -24.11 7.52
C ALA A 78 9.88 -25.59 7.23
N GLU A 79 8.89 -25.83 6.37
CA GLU A 79 8.40 -27.14 5.97
C GLU A 79 8.22 -27.17 4.44
N PRO A 80 9.30 -27.10 3.65
CA PRO A 80 9.21 -26.89 2.20
C PRO A 80 8.46 -28.01 1.46
N ASP A 81 8.44 -29.21 2.01
CA ASP A 81 7.69 -30.37 1.46
C ASP A 81 6.20 -30.34 1.84
N GLY A 82 5.76 -29.38 2.65
CA GLY A 82 4.37 -29.23 3.15
C GLY A 82 3.39 -28.64 2.12
N GLY A 83 3.79 -28.51 0.86
CA GLY A 83 3.01 -27.97 -0.25
C GLY A 83 3.46 -26.59 -0.72
N THR A 84 2.99 -26.23 -1.91
CA THR A 84 3.38 -24.99 -2.60
C THR A 84 2.21 -24.05 -2.78
N ILE A 85 2.51 -22.80 -3.08
CA ILE A 85 1.62 -21.83 -3.70
C ILE A 85 2.24 -21.36 -5.00
N ASP A 86 1.41 -21.00 -5.97
CA ASP A 86 1.87 -20.39 -7.21
C ASP A 86 1.93 -18.88 -7.01
N VAL A 87 3.07 -18.27 -7.34
CA VAL A 87 3.29 -16.82 -7.31
C VAL A 87 3.42 -16.32 -8.74
N LEU A 88 2.53 -15.41 -9.13
CA LEU A 88 2.59 -14.79 -10.44
C LEU A 88 3.71 -13.75 -10.49
N VAL A 89 4.45 -13.78 -11.58
CA VAL A 89 5.55 -12.87 -11.89
C VAL A 89 5.21 -12.13 -13.17
N THR A 90 5.27 -10.81 -13.17
CA THR A 90 5.20 -10.01 -14.39
C THR A 90 6.60 -9.63 -14.84
N ARG A 91 6.77 -9.51 -16.16
CA ARG A 91 7.99 -8.99 -16.77
C ARG A 91 7.64 -7.97 -17.85
N HIS A 92 8.13 -6.75 -17.68
CA HIS A 92 8.28 -5.81 -18.79
C HIS A 92 9.68 -5.97 -19.37
N ARG A 93 9.80 -6.34 -20.64
CA ARG A 93 11.10 -6.63 -21.26
C ARG A 93 11.90 -5.36 -21.51
N ALA A 94 13.23 -5.45 -21.37
CA ALA A 94 14.15 -4.40 -21.76
C ALA A 94 13.86 -3.92 -23.19
N GLU A 95 13.74 -2.61 -23.38
CA GLU A 95 13.42 -1.98 -24.67
C GLU A 95 14.51 -2.23 -25.73
N ASP A 96 15.78 -2.43 -25.29
CA ASP A 96 16.89 -2.85 -26.13
C ASP A 96 17.47 -4.19 -25.65
N PRO A 97 16.97 -5.32 -26.17
CA PRO A 97 17.44 -6.65 -25.76
C PRO A 97 18.94 -6.88 -26.00
N GLY A 98 19.55 -6.13 -26.94
CA GLY A 98 20.99 -6.23 -27.23
C GLY A 98 21.89 -5.61 -26.16
N SER A 99 21.34 -4.71 -25.34
CA SER A 99 22.05 -4.07 -24.23
C SER A 99 21.55 -4.52 -22.86
N ARG A 100 20.72 -5.57 -22.80
CA ARG A 100 20.17 -6.09 -21.54
C ARG A 100 21.26 -6.39 -20.52
N THR A 101 21.12 -5.80 -19.33
CA THR A 101 22.07 -5.95 -18.22
C THR A 101 21.62 -7.04 -17.23
N GLY A 102 20.31 -7.12 -16.95
CA GLY A 102 19.76 -8.04 -15.96
C GLY A 102 18.29 -7.79 -15.69
N VAL A 103 17.86 -8.07 -14.47
CA VAL A 103 16.49 -7.89 -13.99
C VAL A 103 16.44 -6.83 -12.88
N LEU A 104 15.41 -6.00 -12.90
CA LEU A 104 15.09 -5.04 -11.85
C LEU A 104 13.78 -5.46 -11.18
N PHE A 105 13.87 -6.02 -9.97
CA PHE A 105 12.70 -6.38 -9.17
C PHE A 105 12.09 -5.13 -8.54
N THR A 106 10.79 -4.96 -8.72
CA THR A 106 10.05 -3.80 -8.20
C THR A 106 9.03 -4.22 -7.15
N ASN A 107 8.81 -3.36 -6.15
CA ASN A 107 7.74 -3.53 -5.18
C ASN A 107 7.13 -2.17 -4.80
N PRO A 108 5.78 -2.02 -4.91
CA PRO A 108 5.09 -0.75 -4.64
C PRO A 108 4.92 -0.44 -3.16
N GLY A 109 5.24 -1.36 -2.27
CA GLY A 109 5.08 -1.19 -0.84
C GLY A 109 3.77 -1.72 -0.30
N GLY A 110 3.20 -1.00 0.61
CA GLY A 110 2.01 -1.36 1.38
C GLY A 110 2.33 -1.61 2.85
N PRO A 111 2.59 -2.86 3.33
CA PRO A 111 2.72 -4.16 2.65
C PRO A 111 1.48 -4.61 1.89
N GLY A 112 1.63 -5.60 1.01
CA GLY A 112 0.51 -6.16 0.25
C GLY A 112 0.07 -5.31 -0.96
N GLY A 113 0.91 -4.41 -1.46
CA GLY A 113 0.67 -3.74 -2.73
C GLY A 113 0.73 -4.72 -3.91
N ASP A 114 -0.23 -4.61 -4.83
CA ASP A 114 -0.30 -5.44 -6.04
C ASP A 114 0.89 -5.15 -6.96
N ALA A 115 1.85 -6.08 -7.03
CA ALA A 115 3.05 -5.92 -7.82
C ALA A 115 2.81 -6.11 -9.33
N ILE A 116 1.72 -6.77 -9.73
CA ILE A 116 1.39 -6.97 -11.14
C ILE A 116 0.90 -5.65 -11.74
N GLY A 117 -0.15 -5.07 -11.16
CA GLY A 117 -0.72 -3.81 -11.65
C GLY A 117 0.24 -2.62 -11.51
N SER A 118 1.04 -2.59 -10.43
CA SER A 118 1.99 -1.50 -10.19
C SER A 118 3.28 -1.60 -11.01
N ASN A 119 3.59 -2.75 -11.61
CA ASN A 119 4.80 -2.86 -12.43
C ASN A 119 4.86 -1.81 -13.54
N ARG A 120 3.72 -1.52 -14.16
CA ARG A 120 3.59 -0.47 -15.18
C ARG A 120 3.92 0.92 -14.64
N MET A 121 3.51 1.24 -13.41
CA MET A 121 3.84 2.51 -12.76
C MET A 121 5.37 2.70 -12.67
N PHE A 122 6.11 1.66 -12.31
CA PHE A 122 7.57 1.72 -12.29
C PHE A 122 8.14 1.94 -13.69
N VAL A 123 7.69 1.16 -14.67
CA VAL A 123 8.14 1.29 -16.06
C VAL A 123 7.94 2.70 -16.59
N ASP A 124 6.79 3.31 -16.34
CA ASP A 124 6.45 4.63 -16.88
C ASP A 124 7.33 5.76 -16.32
N VAL A 125 7.87 5.60 -15.10
CA VAL A 125 8.70 6.63 -14.45
C VAL A 125 10.21 6.35 -14.50
N LEU A 126 10.62 5.10 -14.74
CA LEU A 126 12.04 4.76 -14.82
C LEU A 126 12.73 5.52 -15.95
N PRO A 127 13.98 6.00 -15.73
CA PRO A 127 14.78 6.62 -16.77
C PRO A 127 14.90 5.74 -18.03
N ALA A 128 14.83 6.33 -19.21
CA ALA A 128 14.90 5.59 -20.47
C ALA A 128 16.13 4.67 -20.58
N ALA A 129 17.27 5.09 -20.03
CA ALA A 129 18.49 4.27 -20.00
C ALA A 129 18.33 3.00 -19.15
N VAL A 130 17.49 3.03 -18.09
CA VAL A 130 17.17 1.88 -17.26
C VAL A 130 16.19 0.96 -18.00
N ARG A 131 15.09 1.51 -18.54
CA ARG A 131 14.13 0.73 -19.34
C ARG A 131 14.77 0.02 -20.53
N ALA A 132 15.76 0.67 -21.17
CA ALA A 132 16.48 0.06 -22.27
C ALA A 132 17.24 -1.23 -21.85
N GLN A 133 17.76 -1.30 -20.63
CA GLN A 133 18.76 -2.29 -20.22
C GLN A 133 18.28 -3.33 -19.22
N TRP A 134 17.16 -3.12 -18.52
CA TRP A 134 16.62 -4.05 -17.53
C TRP A 134 15.26 -4.59 -17.92
N ASP A 135 15.07 -5.91 -17.71
CA ASP A 135 13.72 -6.44 -17.60
C ASP A 135 13.17 -6.01 -16.23
N VAL A 136 12.04 -5.32 -16.22
CA VAL A 136 11.38 -4.89 -14.97
C VAL A 136 10.44 -5.98 -14.49
N ILE A 137 10.68 -6.49 -13.29
CA ILE A 137 10.01 -7.67 -12.74
C ILE A 137 9.12 -7.26 -11.56
N GLY A 138 7.83 -7.58 -11.63
CA GLY A 138 6.92 -7.54 -10.50
C GLY A 138 6.66 -8.96 -9.99
N VAL A 139 6.87 -9.21 -8.70
CA VAL A 139 6.55 -10.49 -8.06
C VAL A 139 5.38 -10.29 -7.14
N GLN A 140 4.26 -10.94 -7.43
CA GLN A 140 3.05 -10.79 -6.62
C GLN A 140 3.28 -11.26 -5.19
N PRO A 141 3.05 -10.42 -4.18
CA PRO A 141 3.19 -10.82 -2.78
C PRO A 141 2.25 -11.97 -2.42
N ARG A 142 2.76 -12.95 -1.68
CA ARG A 142 1.98 -14.09 -1.18
C ARG A 142 0.74 -13.63 -0.42
N GLY A 143 -0.37 -14.35 -0.63
CA GLY A 143 -1.68 -14.06 -0.04
C GLY A 143 -2.59 -13.16 -0.90
N LEU A 144 -2.04 -12.48 -1.90
CA LEU A 144 -2.80 -11.72 -2.88
C LEU A 144 -3.35 -12.62 -4.02
N PRO A 145 -4.30 -12.13 -4.83
CA PRO A 145 -4.71 -12.81 -6.06
C PRO A 145 -3.48 -13.22 -6.89
N TYR A 146 -3.53 -14.42 -7.45
CA TYR A 146 -2.41 -15.02 -8.20
C TYR A 146 -1.13 -15.30 -7.38
N ALA A 147 -1.22 -15.28 -6.04
CA ALA A 147 -0.10 -15.65 -5.17
C ALA A 147 -0.58 -16.38 -3.91
N GLY A 148 -1.33 -17.45 -4.09
CA GLY A 148 -1.93 -18.21 -3.00
C GLY A 148 -2.93 -17.38 -2.21
N ALA A 149 -3.85 -16.70 -2.93
CA ALA A 149 -4.85 -15.80 -2.34
C ALA A 149 -5.56 -16.43 -1.14
N LEU A 150 -5.72 -15.64 -0.08
CA LEU A 150 -6.57 -15.95 1.05
C LEU A 150 -7.88 -15.18 0.90
N SER A 151 -9.02 -15.83 1.05
CA SER A 151 -10.33 -15.19 0.91
C SER A 151 -10.60 -14.22 2.06
N CYS A 152 -10.20 -14.56 3.29
CA CYS A 152 -10.25 -13.70 4.46
C CYS A 152 -11.57 -12.90 4.60
N VAL A 153 -12.70 -13.56 4.43
CA VAL A 153 -14.01 -12.90 4.46
C VAL A 153 -14.31 -12.33 5.84
N MET A 154 -14.51 -11.02 5.90
CA MET A 154 -14.88 -10.32 7.14
C MET A 154 -16.35 -10.59 7.48
N GLY A 155 -16.61 -11.54 8.39
CA GLY A 155 -17.94 -11.73 8.99
C GLY A 155 -18.37 -10.52 9.84
N PRO A 156 -19.67 -10.49 10.26
CA PRO A 156 -20.19 -9.36 11.05
C PRO A 156 -19.40 -9.09 12.34
N GLU A 157 -18.92 -10.14 13.01
CA GLU A 157 -18.10 -10.04 14.23
C GLU A 157 -16.74 -9.41 13.96
N HIS A 158 -16.10 -9.76 12.84
CA HIS A 158 -14.83 -9.18 12.44
C HIS A 158 -15.00 -7.70 12.02
N ALA A 159 -16.05 -7.40 11.25
CA ALA A 159 -16.39 -6.03 10.86
C ALA A 159 -16.68 -5.14 12.06
N MET A 160 -17.40 -5.67 13.07
CA MET A 160 -17.63 -4.96 14.32
C MET A 160 -16.32 -4.71 15.08
N ALA A 161 -15.46 -5.71 15.22
CA ALA A 161 -14.15 -5.54 15.87
C ALA A 161 -13.28 -4.51 15.14
N ALA A 162 -13.27 -4.52 13.81
CA ALA A 162 -12.57 -3.52 13.01
C ALA A 162 -13.12 -2.10 13.25
N GLY A 163 -14.46 -1.94 13.34
CA GLY A 163 -15.11 -0.67 13.66
C GLY A 163 -14.74 -0.13 15.06
N PHE A 164 -14.40 -1.02 16.00
CA PHE A 164 -13.85 -0.63 17.31
C PHE A 164 -12.33 -0.38 17.31
N GLY A 165 -11.69 -0.33 16.15
CA GLY A 165 -10.25 -0.04 16.03
C GLY A 165 -9.33 -1.26 16.15
N PHE A 166 -9.88 -2.49 16.17
CA PHE A 166 -9.13 -3.75 16.19
C PHE A 166 -8.93 -4.34 14.77
N GLY A 167 -8.76 -3.48 13.78
CA GLY A 167 -8.81 -3.86 12.37
C GLY A 167 -7.81 -4.94 11.96
N GLY A 168 -6.59 -4.89 12.44
CA GLY A 168 -5.56 -5.89 12.11
C GLY A 168 -5.81 -7.24 12.77
N ALA A 169 -6.26 -7.26 14.03
CA ALA A 169 -6.65 -8.48 14.70
C ALA A 169 -7.87 -9.14 14.03
N ALA A 170 -8.85 -8.33 13.63
CA ALA A 170 -10.03 -8.79 12.89
C ALA A 170 -9.67 -9.36 11.52
N ALA A 171 -8.79 -8.69 10.78
CA ALA A 171 -8.30 -9.17 9.49
C ALA A 171 -7.61 -10.53 9.62
N ARG A 172 -6.68 -10.66 10.57
CA ARG A 172 -5.98 -11.93 10.82
C ARG A 172 -6.93 -13.04 11.24
N ALA A 173 -7.89 -12.75 12.12
CA ALA A 173 -8.89 -13.72 12.55
C ALA A 173 -9.79 -14.19 11.39
N ALA A 174 -10.17 -13.30 10.48
CA ALA A 174 -10.92 -13.66 9.27
C ALA A 174 -10.11 -14.61 8.38
N CYS A 175 -8.82 -14.32 8.14
CA CYS A 175 -7.95 -15.20 7.38
C CYS A 175 -7.74 -16.56 8.04
N GLU A 176 -7.55 -16.60 9.36
CA GLU A 176 -7.41 -17.86 10.11
C GLU A 176 -8.70 -18.71 10.11
N SER A 177 -9.86 -18.07 10.06
CA SER A 177 -11.15 -18.78 9.98
C SER A 177 -11.34 -19.48 8.63
N ASP A 178 -10.83 -18.87 7.55
CA ASP A 178 -10.93 -19.37 6.19
C ASP A 178 -9.85 -20.43 5.87
N ALA A 179 -8.61 -20.13 6.25
CA ALA A 179 -7.46 -20.99 6.00
C ALA A 179 -6.56 -21.08 7.25
N PRO A 180 -6.86 -22.00 8.20
CA PRO A 180 -6.13 -22.10 9.45
C PRO A 180 -4.62 -22.28 9.25
N GLY A 181 -3.83 -21.42 9.93
CA GLY A 181 -2.38 -21.38 9.88
C GLY A 181 -1.79 -20.67 8.65
N ALA A 182 -2.59 -20.36 7.63
CA ALA A 182 -2.06 -19.75 6.41
C ALA A 182 -1.62 -18.29 6.63
N ALA A 183 -2.37 -17.54 7.42
CA ALA A 183 -2.06 -16.14 7.73
C ALA A 183 -0.68 -15.96 8.39
N ALA A 184 -0.22 -16.94 9.18
CA ALA A 184 1.08 -16.89 9.84
C ALA A 184 2.28 -16.90 8.86
N HIS A 185 2.08 -17.30 7.61
CA HIS A 185 3.13 -17.34 6.59
C HIS A 185 3.19 -16.06 5.72
N LEU A 186 2.30 -15.10 5.96
CA LEU A 186 2.28 -13.81 5.29
C LEU A 186 3.26 -12.87 6.00
N THR A 187 4.53 -12.98 5.64
CA THR A 187 5.63 -12.23 6.27
C THR A 187 6.60 -11.70 5.22
N THR A 188 7.29 -10.62 5.57
CA THR A 188 8.32 -10.00 4.71
C THR A 188 9.45 -11.00 4.40
N GLU A 189 9.88 -11.79 5.38
CA GLU A 189 10.93 -12.80 5.16
C GLU A 189 10.49 -13.84 4.14
N ASN A 190 9.26 -14.37 4.24
CA ASN A 190 8.75 -15.34 3.27
C ASN A 190 8.60 -14.73 1.88
N THR A 191 8.16 -13.47 1.77
CA THR A 191 8.09 -12.76 0.49
C THR A 191 9.49 -12.53 -0.11
N ALA A 192 10.49 -12.22 0.71
CA ALA A 192 11.89 -12.14 0.25
C ALA A 192 12.42 -13.50 -0.24
N ARG A 193 12.04 -14.59 0.41
CA ARG A 193 12.36 -15.95 -0.04
C ARG A 193 11.63 -16.33 -1.33
N ASP A 194 10.42 -15.83 -1.57
CA ASP A 194 9.73 -15.97 -2.85
C ASP A 194 10.52 -15.28 -3.96
N TRP A 195 11.04 -14.09 -3.72
CA TRP A 195 11.91 -13.40 -4.67
C TRP A 195 13.14 -14.22 -5.05
N GLU A 196 13.76 -14.89 -4.06
CA GLU A 196 14.90 -15.78 -4.33
C GLU A 196 14.50 -16.98 -5.20
N GLN A 197 13.32 -17.60 -4.97
CA GLN A 197 12.82 -18.68 -5.84
C GLN A 197 12.57 -18.18 -7.27
N VAL A 198 12.02 -16.96 -7.40
CA VAL A 198 11.79 -16.33 -8.71
C VAL A 198 13.13 -16.03 -9.40
N ARG A 199 14.12 -15.49 -8.69
CA ARG A 199 15.47 -15.27 -9.25
C ARG A 199 16.07 -16.56 -9.82
N VAL A 200 16.00 -17.64 -9.04
CA VAL A 200 16.50 -18.96 -9.46
C VAL A 200 15.74 -19.46 -10.70
N ALA A 201 14.41 -19.31 -10.71
CA ALA A 201 13.57 -19.72 -11.84
C ALA A 201 13.82 -18.89 -13.11
N LEU A 202 14.21 -17.62 -12.96
CA LEU A 202 14.66 -16.74 -14.05
C LEU A 202 16.05 -17.13 -14.58
N GLY A 203 16.85 -17.86 -13.80
CA GLY A 203 18.24 -18.20 -14.13
C GLY A 203 19.21 -17.04 -13.96
N GLU A 204 18.85 -16.02 -13.16
CA GLU A 204 19.67 -14.85 -12.91
C GLU A 204 20.67 -15.09 -11.76
N GLU A 205 21.89 -14.60 -11.88
CA GLU A 205 22.90 -14.69 -10.82
C GLU A 205 22.55 -13.76 -9.65
N SER A 206 22.06 -12.57 -9.95
CA SER A 206 21.62 -11.57 -8.97
C SER A 206 20.43 -10.78 -9.50
N ILE A 207 19.76 -10.07 -8.59
CA ILE A 207 18.67 -9.14 -8.93
C ILE A 207 19.04 -7.72 -8.50
N ASP A 208 18.79 -6.75 -9.37
CA ASP A 208 18.71 -5.35 -8.96
C ASP A 208 17.30 -5.08 -8.38
N ILE A 209 17.18 -4.12 -7.47
CA ILE A 209 15.93 -3.88 -6.72
C ILE A 209 15.54 -2.41 -6.80
N TYR A 210 14.26 -2.14 -7.02
CA TYR A 210 13.64 -0.85 -6.78
C TYR A 210 12.47 -1.03 -5.81
N GLY A 211 12.67 -0.71 -4.54
CA GLY A 211 11.65 -0.79 -3.50
C GLY A 211 11.08 0.59 -3.16
N LEU A 212 9.75 0.72 -3.20
CA LEU A 212 9.03 1.90 -2.74
C LEU A 212 8.42 1.64 -1.37
N SER A 213 8.55 2.58 -0.42
CA SER A 213 7.84 2.49 0.87
C SER A 213 8.18 1.20 1.62
N TYR A 214 7.20 0.36 1.98
CA TYR A 214 7.46 -0.99 2.51
C TYR A 214 8.36 -1.83 1.58
N GLY A 215 8.37 -1.59 0.28
CA GLY A 215 9.30 -2.25 -0.64
C GLY A 215 10.77 -2.04 -0.28
N THR A 216 11.09 -0.99 0.47
CA THR A 216 12.42 -0.75 1.02
C THR A 216 12.77 -1.73 2.14
N VAL A 217 11.78 -2.09 2.97
CA VAL A 217 11.93 -3.13 4.00
C VAL A 217 12.10 -4.50 3.35
N LEU A 218 11.27 -4.81 2.35
CA LEU A 218 11.36 -6.07 1.61
C LEU A 218 12.71 -6.21 0.90
N GLY A 219 13.15 -5.17 0.16
CA GLY A 219 14.44 -5.16 -0.53
C GLY A 219 15.63 -5.29 0.43
N SER A 220 15.61 -4.56 1.55
CA SER A 220 16.65 -4.65 2.58
C SER A 220 16.67 -6.02 3.29
N THR A 221 15.49 -6.62 3.49
CA THR A 221 15.37 -8.00 4.03
C THR A 221 15.94 -9.01 3.06
N TYR A 222 15.61 -8.90 1.75
CA TYR A 222 16.19 -9.76 0.72
C TYR A 222 17.73 -9.65 0.70
N ALA A 223 18.25 -8.43 0.68
CA ALA A 223 19.68 -8.17 0.68
C ALA A 223 20.40 -8.72 1.93
N THR A 224 19.73 -8.71 3.08
CA THR A 224 20.25 -9.28 4.32
C THR A 224 20.32 -10.82 4.27
N LEU A 225 19.29 -11.45 3.67
CA LEU A 225 19.19 -12.91 3.57
C LEU A 225 20.04 -13.48 2.42
N PHE A 226 20.14 -12.74 1.31
CA PHE A 226 20.76 -13.19 0.06
C PHE A 226 21.77 -12.16 -0.49
N PRO A 227 22.80 -11.79 0.27
CA PRO A 227 23.72 -10.73 -0.14
C PRO A 227 24.46 -11.04 -1.44
N ASP A 228 24.83 -12.31 -1.66
CA ASP A 228 25.53 -12.74 -2.88
C ASP A 228 24.65 -12.71 -4.13
N SER A 229 23.32 -12.73 -3.97
CA SER A 229 22.32 -12.66 -5.05
C SER A 229 21.74 -11.26 -5.20
N THR A 230 22.26 -10.27 -4.45
CA THR A 230 21.79 -8.89 -4.48
C THR A 230 22.73 -8.01 -5.30
N GLY A 231 22.20 -7.40 -6.34
CA GLY A 231 22.87 -6.40 -7.15
C GLY A 231 22.72 -4.99 -6.56
N ARG A 232 22.26 -4.04 -7.36
CA ARG A 232 22.07 -2.64 -6.97
C ARG A 232 20.67 -2.44 -6.43
N MET A 233 20.52 -1.59 -5.40
CA MET A 233 19.23 -1.34 -4.76
C MET A 233 18.92 0.15 -4.71
N VAL A 234 17.77 0.54 -5.26
CA VAL A 234 17.15 1.84 -5.06
C VAL A 234 16.02 1.66 -4.04
N LEU A 235 16.11 2.39 -2.94
CA LEU A 235 15.18 2.36 -1.82
C LEU A 235 14.51 3.73 -1.72
N ASP A 236 13.32 3.85 -2.28
CA ASP A 236 12.60 5.12 -2.42
C ASP A 236 11.56 5.28 -1.29
N SER A 237 11.59 6.40 -0.59
CA SER A 237 10.74 6.66 0.58
C SER A 237 10.88 5.56 1.63
N ALA A 238 12.06 5.47 2.20
CA ALA A 238 12.50 4.34 3.02
C ALA A 238 11.86 4.33 4.41
N VAL A 239 11.55 3.14 4.89
CA VAL A 239 10.98 2.87 6.22
C VAL A 239 12.07 2.40 7.17
N ASP A 240 12.12 2.96 8.37
CA ASP A 240 12.94 2.42 9.46
C ASP A 240 12.34 1.09 9.96
N PRO A 241 13.04 -0.03 9.79
CA PRO A 241 12.52 -1.33 10.20
C PRO A 241 12.38 -1.47 11.73
N THR A 242 13.05 -0.61 12.51
CA THR A 242 12.92 -0.61 13.97
C THR A 242 11.61 0.05 14.45
N TRP A 243 10.91 0.75 13.55
CA TRP A 243 9.62 1.41 13.81
C TRP A 243 8.40 0.57 13.46
N LEU A 244 8.60 -0.63 12.91
CA LEU A 244 7.51 -1.47 12.40
C LEU A 244 6.68 -2.08 13.56
N TRP A 245 5.39 -1.73 13.66
CA TRP A 245 4.64 -0.79 12.79
C TRP A 245 4.09 0.36 13.63
N ASN A 246 4.05 0.16 14.96
CA ASN A 246 3.43 1.11 15.89
C ASN A 246 4.04 2.51 15.79
N GLU A 247 5.36 2.62 15.64
CA GLU A 247 6.01 3.93 15.60
C GLU A 247 5.92 4.59 14.22
N VAL A 248 6.04 3.83 13.13
CA VAL A 248 5.87 4.38 11.77
C VAL A 248 4.51 5.07 11.64
N LEU A 249 3.42 4.39 12.03
CA LEU A 249 2.07 4.95 11.94
C LEU A 249 1.88 6.15 12.88
N TRP A 250 2.57 6.16 14.03
CA TRP A 250 2.56 7.30 14.93
C TRP A 250 3.24 8.53 14.33
N GLN A 251 4.41 8.35 13.73
CA GLN A 251 5.17 9.44 13.10
C GLN A 251 4.44 10.03 11.88
N GLN A 252 3.61 9.25 11.19
CA GLN A 252 2.78 9.74 10.09
C GLN A 252 1.80 10.85 10.51
N ASN A 253 1.34 10.90 11.76
CA ASN A 253 0.37 11.91 12.21
C ASN A 253 0.88 13.34 11.94
N GLU A 254 2.10 13.63 12.33
CA GLU A 254 2.70 14.95 12.11
C GLU A 254 3.06 15.18 10.64
N GLY A 255 3.53 14.15 9.95
CA GLY A 255 3.81 14.19 8.51
C GLY A 255 2.59 14.62 7.70
N TYR A 256 1.45 13.98 7.94
CA TYR A 256 0.20 14.31 7.24
C TYR A 256 -0.35 15.70 7.58
N LYS A 257 -0.25 16.16 8.84
CA LYS A 257 -0.64 17.51 9.22
C LYS A 257 0.22 18.57 8.52
N GLY A 258 1.53 18.36 8.49
CA GLY A 258 2.45 19.21 7.74
C GLY A 258 2.11 19.27 6.26
N ARG A 259 1.88 18.10 5.65
CA ARG A 259 1.55 18.00 4.23
C ARG A 259 0.19 18.61 3.88
N PHE A 260 -0.78 18.53 4.80
CA PHE A 260 -2.05 19.23 4.64
C PHE A 260 -1.86 20.76 4.57
N ASN A 261 -1.01 21.33 5.43
CA ASN A 261 -0.68 22.75 5.37
C ASN A 261 0.02 23.12 4.06
N ASP A 262 0.91 22.26 3.55
CA ASP A 262 1.55 22.44 2.24
C ASP A 262 0.50 22.48 1.10
N LEU A 263 -0.48 21.57 1.10
CA LEU A 263 -1.58 21.57 0.12
C LEU A 263 -2.38 22.88 0.18
N MET A 264 -2.79 23.31 1.37
CA MET A 264 -3.57 24.55 1.52
C MET A 264 -2.76 25.76 1.03
N GLY A 265 -1.46 25.81 1.35
CA GLY A 265 -0.55 26.85 0.89
C GLY A 265 -0.34 26.84 -0.62
N TRP A 266 -0.21 25.66 -1.22
CA TRP A 266 -0.06 25.52 -2.66
C TRP A 266 -1.32 25.98 -3.41
N ILE A 267 -2.50 25.63 -2.93
CA ILE A 267 -3.78 26.07 -3.54
C ILE A 267 -3.89 27.60 -3.42
N ALA A 268 -3.53 28.18 -2.27
CA ALA A 268 -3.54 29.63 -2.08
C ALA A 268 -2.59 30.36 -3.03
N ALA A 269 -1.38 29.81 -3.24
CA ALA A 269 -0.41 30.34 -4.21
C ALA A 269 -0.93 30.29 -5.67
N ASN A 270 -1.86 29.37 -5.96
CA ASN A 270 -2.52 29.21 -7.26
C ASN A 270 -3.95 29.78 -7.28
N ASN A 271 -4.26 30.77 -6.41
CA ASN A 271 -5.60 31.34 -6.30
C ASN A 271 -6.13 31.93 -7.61
N ALA A 272 -5.25 32.44 -8.48
CA ALA A 272 -5.66 32.95 -9.79
C ALA A 272 -6.35 31.85 -10.66
N THR A 273 -5.97 30.58 -10.49
CA THR A 273 -6.55 29.43 -11.21
C THR A 273 -7.78 28.89 -10.49
N TYR A 274 -7.75 28.78 -9.18
CA TYR A 274 -8.78 28.03 -8.41
C TYR A 274 -9.81 28.92 -7.71
N GLY A 275 -9.46 30.17 -7.37
CA GLY A 275 -10.41 31.12 -6.73
C GLY A 275 -10.82 30.73 -5.30
N LEU A 276 -9.98 29.95 -4.59
CA LEU A 276 -10.30 29.40 -3.27
C LEU A 276 -9.83 30.26 -2.10
N GLY A 277 -8.98 31.26 -2.36
CA GLY A 277 -8.45 32.18 -1.35
C GLY A 277 -6.96 32.41 -1.50
N GLU A 278 -6.48 33.56 -1.02
CA GLU A 278 -5.07 34.02 -1.16
C GLU A 278 -4.18 33.57 0.00
N THR A 279 -4.75 32.91 1.01
CA THR A 279 -4.02 32.37 2.17
C THR A 279 -4.44 30.94 2.43
N ALA A 280 -3.56 30.14 3.03
CA ALA A 280 -3.84 28.78 3.40
C ALA A 280 -5.08 28.64 4.30
N LEU A 281 -5.29 29.60 5.23
CA LEU A 281 -6.43 29.62 6.11
C LEU A 281 -7.76 29.87 5.35
N LYS A 282 -7.75 30.73 4.34
CA LYS A 282 -8.95 30.96 3.50
C LYS A 282 -9.29 29.73 2.66
N VAL A 283 -8.30 29.04 2.12
CA VAL A 283 -8.49 27.77 1.42
C VAL A 283 -9.03 26.70 2.37
N TYR A 284 -8.47 26.58 3.57
CA TYR A 284 -8.97 25.70 4.63
C TYR A 284 -10.45 25.96 4.95
N GLN A 285 -10.86 27.22 5.06
CA GLN A 285 -12.26 27.56 5.30
C GLN A 285 -13.17 27.03 4.17
N ARG A 286 -12.78 27.21 2.90
CA ARG A 286 -13.53 26.66 1.77
C ARG A 286 -13.60 25.13 1.78
N TRP A 287 -12.48 24.48 2.09
CA TRP A 287 -12.42 23.03 2.26
C TRP A 287 -13.32 22.55 3.41
N SER A 288 -13.29 23.21 4.56
CA SER A 288 -14.14 22.91 5.71
C SER A 288 -15.62 23.12 5.38
N ASP A 289 -15.99 24.23 4.69
CA ASP A 289 -17.37 24.51 4.27
C ASP A 289 -17.94 23.36 3.40
N ARG A 290 -17.10 22.79 2.51
CA ARG A 290 -17.49 21.64 1.69
C ARG A 290 -17.77 20.39 2.52
N ILE A 291 -16.90 20.10 3.48
CA ILE A 291 -17.08 18.95 4.38
C ILE A 291 -18.34 19.14 5.23
N VAL A 292 -18.57 20.34 5.75
CA VAL A 292 -19.82 20.66 6.48
C VAL A 292 -21.04 20.43 5.60
N ALA A 293 -20.99 20.80 4.33
CA ALA A 293 -22.10 20.57 3.39
C ALA A 293 -22.36 19.08 3.12
N GLU A 294 -21.31 18.24 3.09
CA GLU A 294 -21.44 16.80 2.88
C GLU A 294 -21.78 16.04 4.16
N ALA A 295 -21.10 16.35 5.27
CA ALA A 295 -21.12 15.56 6.50
C ALA A 295 -21.82 16.23 7.69
N GLY A 296 -22.29 17.48 7.54
CA GLY A 296 -23.02 18.19 8.58
C GLY A 296 -22.17 18.71 9.74
N GLY A 297 -20.84 18.62 9.68
CA GLY A 297 -19.96 19.07 10.75
C GLY A 297 -18.55 19.45 10.32
N ASN A 298 -17.91 20.35 11.07
CA ASN A 298 -16.55 20.79 10.81
C ASN A 298 -15.56 19.63 10.94
N PRO A 299 -14.56 19.56 10.06
CA PRO A 299 -13.45 18.60 10.20
C PRO A 299 -12.59 18.92 11.42
N THR A 300 -11.94 17.89 11.96
CA THR A 300 -11.13 17.98 13.20
C THR A 300 -9.68 18.39 12.96
N ILE A 301 -9.23 18.40 11.71
CA ILE A 301 -7.87 18.83 11.36
C ILE A 301 -7.70 20.30 11.74
N ALA A 302 -6.62 20.58 12.47
CA ALA A 302 -6.28 21.95 12.85
C ALA A 302 -6.10 22.85 11.61
N PRO A 303 -6.64 24.08 11.64
CA PRO A 303 -6.43 25.04 10.55
C PRO A 303 -4.96 25.41 10.40
N PRO A 304 -4.50 25.74 9.17
CA PRO A 304 -3.18 26.30 8.95
C PRO A 304 -2.96 27.59 9.72
N PRO A 305 -1.72 27.94 10.06
CA PRO A 305 -1.39 29.18 10.73
C PRO A 305 -1.89 30.41 9.95
N ALA A 306 -2.44 31.38 10.69
CA ALA A 306 -2.97 32.62 10.11
C ALA A 306 -1.86 33.50 9.55
N GLN A 307 -2.11 34.10 8.40
CA GLN A 307 -1.20 35.01 7.69
C GLN A 307 -1.70 36.47 7.75
N VAL A 308 -0.86 37.42 7.32
CA VAL A 308 -1.26 38.84 7.28
C VAL A 308 -2.53 39.06 6.44
N GLY A 309 -2.68 38.33 5.35
CA GLY A 309 -3.86 38.37 4.49
C GLY A 309 -5.17 37.85 5.13
N ASP A 310 -5.09 37.26 6.32
CA ASP A 310 -6.27 36.78 7.09
C ASP A 310 -6.76 37.83 8.11
N VAL A 311 -5.99 38.91 8.32
CA VAL A 311 -6.34 39.96 9.28
C VAL A 311 -7.51 40.75 8.70
N PRO A 312 -8.64 40.91 9.45
CA PRO A 312 -9.75 41.71 8.98
C PRO A 312 -9.39 43.18 8.77
N PRO A 313 -9.97 43.84 7.76
CA PRO A 313 -9.78 45.26 7.56
C PRO A 313 -10.09 46.07 8.84
N GLY A 314 -9.18 46.96 9.20
CA GLY A 314 -9.27 47.78 10.42
C GLY A 314 -8.60 47.18 11.65
N LEU A 315 -8.08 45.97 11.59
CA LEU A 315 -7.31 45.33 12.65
C LEU A 315 -5.79 45.24 12.34
N GLU A 316 -5.30 45.93 11.34
CA GLU A 316 -3.92 45.86 10.86
C GLU A 316 -2.91 46.20 12.00
N ALA A 317 -3.26 47.14 12.87
CA ALA A 317 -2.43 47.51 14.04
C ALA A 317 -2.35 46.39 15.10
N LEU A 318 -3.26 45.41 15.06
CA LEU A 318 -3.33 44.26 15.97
C LEU A 318 -3.03 42.96 15.26
N ALA A 319 -2.47 42.98 14.05
CA ALA A 319 -2.28 41.81 13.19
C ALA A 319 -1.57 40.65 13.90
N ASP A 320 -0.51 40.90 14.66
CA ASP A 320 0.22 39.85 15.37
C ASP A 320 -0.62 39.21 16.49
N ALA A 321 -1.36 40.03 17.26
CA ALA A 321 -2.25 39.54 18.31
C ALA A 321 -3.42 38.73 17.71
N TYR A 322 -3.98 39.17 16.58
CA TYR A 322 -5.03 38.47 15.88
C TYR A 322 -4.55 37.11 15.39
N ARG A 323 -3.42 37.05 14.67
CA ARG A 323 -2.86 35.78 14.15
C ARG A 323 -2.54 34.82 15.29
N SER A 324 -1.83 35.28 16.33
CA SER A 324 -1.54 34.43 17.50
C SER A 324 -2.80 33.92 18.18
N GLY A 325 -3.85 34.73 18.26
CA GLY A 325 -5.15 34.31 18.81
C GLY A 325 -5.83 33.24 17.95
N VAL A 326 -5.83 33.39 16.62
CA VAL A 326 -6.39 32.40 15.70
C VAL A 326 -5.61 31.09 15.76
N ASP A 327 -4.27 31.14 15.77
CA ASP A 327 -3.41 29.97 15.81
C ASP A 327 -3.55 29.18 17.12
N LEU A 328 -3.72 29.88 18.25
CA LEU A 328 -3.95 29.24 19.54
C LEU A 328 -5.36 28.66 19.67
N ALA A 329 -6.38 29.39 19.20
CA ALA A 329 -7.77 28.98 19.34
C ALA A 329 -8.22 27.93 18.31
N GLY A 330 -7.64 27.95 17.11
CA GLY A 330 -8.04 27.11 15.99
C GLY A 330 -8.07 25.62 16.31
N PRO A 331 -6.96 24.99 16.74
CA PRO A 331 -6.92 23.57 17.09
C PRO A 331 -7.90 23.21 18.21
N VAL A 332 -7.97 24.03 19.26
CA VAL A 332 -8.87 23.78 20.41
C VAL A 332 -10.33 23.86 19.97
N ARG A 333 -10.66 24.83 19.13
CA ARG A 333 -12.03 25.03 18.61
C ARG A 333 -12.51 23.81 17.85
N VAL A 334 -11.75 23.30 16.87
CA VAL A 334 -12.21 22.18 16.02
C VAL A 334 -12.39 20.90 16.84
N GLN A 335 -11.56 20.65 17.83
CA GLN A 335 -11.68 19.51 18.72
C GLN A 335 -12.90 19.64 19.66
N PHE A 336 -13.12 20.85 20.20
CA PHE A 336 -14.30 21.12 21.03
C PHE A 336 -15.62 21.00 20.24
N GLU A 337 -15.67 21.55 19.02
CA GLU A 337 -16.82 21.44 18.13
C GLU A 337 -17.13 19.97 17.80
N ALA A 338 -16.10 19.16 17.53
CA ALA A 338 -16.26 17.71 17.29
C ALA A 338 -16.81 16.99 18.54
N PHE A 339 -16.28 17.31 19.72
CA PHE A 339 -16.76 16.73 20.97
C PHE A 339 -18.24 17.04 21.22
N ILE A 340 -18.67 18.32 21.10
CA ILE A 340 -20.06 18.73 21.28
C ILE A 340 -20.97 18.06 20.24
N ARG A 341 -20.53 17.99 18.99
CA ARG A 341 -21.28 17.32 17.93
C ARG A 341 -21.46 15.83 18.21
N GLY A 342 -20.39 15.12 18.59
CA GLY A 342 -20.46 13.70 18.93
C GLY A 342 -21.44 13.40 20.07
N LEU A 343 -21.63 14.35 21.01
CA LEU A 343 -22.64 14.24 22.06
C LEU A 343 -24.06 14.54 21.56
N ALA A 344 -24.21 15.48 20.64
CA ALA A 344 -25.52 15.94 20.15
C ALA A 344 -26.10 15.06 19.04
N ASP A 345 -25.25 14.62 18.11
CA ASP A 345 -25.63 13.79 16.96
C ASP A 345 -24.46 12.91 16.50
N PRO A 346 -24.30 11.72 17.07
CA PRO A 346 -23.22 10.80 16.71
C PRO A 346 -23.38 10.19 15.30
N SER A 347 -24.48 10.42 14.60
CA SER A 347 -24.67 9.94 13.23
C SER A 347 -24.00 10.82 12.16
N HIS A 348 -23.67 12.07 12.51
CA HIS A 348 -22.97 13.00 11.64
C HIS A 348 -21.46 12.94 11.85
N THR A 349 -20.76 12.25 10.97
CA THR A 349 -19.30 12.07 11.03
C THR A 349 -18.62 12.66 9.80
N GLN A 350 -17.47 13.30 10.01
CA GLN A 350 -16.62 13.77 8.90
C GLN A 350 -16.18 12.64 7.96
N MET A 351 -16.19 11.39 8.43
CA MET A 351 -15.89 10.19 7.64
C MET A 351 -16.92 9.92 6.54
N SER A 352 -18.10 10.54 6.61
CA SER A 352 -19.09 10.48 5.52
C SER A 352 -18.80 11.45 4.36
N SER A 353 -17.84 12.38 4.53
CA SER A 353 -17.41 13.28 3.47
C SER A 353 -16.39 12.63 2.54
N SER A 354 -16.73 12.53 1.27
CA SER A 354 -15.80 12.07 0.23
C SER A 354 -14.60 13.00 0.09
N ILE A 355 -14.78 14.30 0.25
CA ILE A 355 -13.72 15.31 0.22
C ILE A 355 -12.74 15.10 1.38
N TYR A 356 -13.24 14.81 2.58
CA TYR A 356 -12.41 14.54 3.75
C TYR A 356 -11.52 13.31 3.54
N LEU A 357 -12.12 12.19 3.11
CA LEU A 357 -11.41 10.94 2.84
C LEU A 357 -10.37 11.11 1.73
N MET A 358 -10.77 11.76 0.63
CA MET A 358 -9.88 12.01 -0.50
C MET A 358 -8.68 12.90 -0.10
N THR A 359 -8.89 13.86 0.82
CA THR A 359 -7.81 14.75 1.25
C THR A 359 -6.59 13.97 1.73
N ARG A 360 -6.78 12.98 2.64
CA ARG A 360 -5.65 12.18 3.14
C ARG A 360 -4.94 11.41 2.04
N GLN A 361 -5.68 10.91 1.05
CA GLN A 361 -5.12 10.10 -0.04
C GLN A 361 -4.26 10.91 -1.01
N VAL A 362 -4.60 12.17 -1.27
CA VAL A 362 -3.88 13.01 -2.24
C VAL A 362 -2.64 13.70 -1.64
N LEU A 363 -2.55 13.80 -0.30
CA LEU A 363 -1.45 14.52 0.35
C LEU A 363 -0.06 13.98 -0.01
N PRO A 364 0.16 12.65 -0.13
CA PRO A 364 1.46 12.10 -0.47
C PRO A 364 1.90 12.31 -1.93
N ALA A 365 1.02 12.81 -2.81
CA ALA A 365 1.28 12.91 -4.25
C ALA A 365 0.84 14.27 -4.81
N ARG A 366 1.78 15.20 -4.97
CA ARG A 366 1.49 16.57 -5.44
C ARG A 366 0.84 16.63 -6.82
N ASN A 367 1.08 15.63 -7.67
CA ASN A 367 0.43 15.51 -8.97
C ASN A 367 -1.10 15.38 -8.86
N SER A 368 -1.63 14.98 -7.70
CA SER A 368 -3.07 14.92 -7.41
C SER A 368 -3.64 16.24 -6.83
N TRP A 369 -2.80 17.20 -6.46
CA TRP A 369 -3.25 18.46 -5.84
C TRP A 369 -4.08 19.35 -6.76
N PRO A 370 -3.78 19.47 -8.08
CA PRO A 370 -4.66 20.17 -9.01
C PRO A 370 -6.08 19.61 -9.03
N LEU A 371 -6.22 18.29 -9.00
CA LEU A 371 -7.53 17.64 -8.91
C LEU A 371 -8.23 17.98 -7.58
N MET A 372 -7.52 17.88 -6.46
CA MET A 372 -8.07 18.22 -5.15
C MET A 372 -8.56 19.67 -5.07
N ALA A 373 -7.83 20.63 -5.64
CA ALA A 373 -8.24 22.01 -5.71
C ALA A 373 -9.55 22.18 -6.50
N ARG A 374 -9.71 21.47 -7.62
CA ARG A 374 -10.98 21.45 -8.37
C ARG A 374 -12.11 20.81 -7.57
N VAL A 375 -11.85 19.72 -6.86
CA VAL A 375 -12.84 19.06 -5.99
C VAL A 375 -13.30 19.99 -4.86
N ILE A 376 -12.40 20.73 -4.23
CA ILE A 376 -12.78 21.74 -3.22
C ILE A 376 -13.64 22.83 -3.85
N ARG A 377 -13.34 23.27 -5.07
CA ARG A 377 -14.10 24.32 -5.75
C ARG A 377 -15.47 23.84 -6.25
N ASP A 378 -15.50 22.72 -6.96
CA ASP A 378 -16.62 22.28 -7.79
C ASP A 378 -17.39 21.09 -7.19
N GLY A 379 -16.83 20.38 -6.21
CA GLY A 379 -17.37 19.13 -5.66
C GLY A 379 -16.74 17.89 -6.27
N VAL A 380 -17.19 16.71 -5.82
CA VAL A 380 -16.69 15.40 -6.28
C VAL A 380 -17.00 15.13 -7.76
N GLU A 381 -17.91 15.86 -8.36
CA GLU A 381 -18.23 15.80 -9.79
C GLU A 381 -17.05 16.22 -10.68
N ALA A 382 -16.06 16.92 -10.10
CA ALA A 382 -14.81 17.26 -10.79
C ALA A 382 -13.89 16.05 -11.00
N ILE A 383 -14.18 14.90 -10.38
CA ILE A 383 -13.36 13.69 -10.48
C ILE A 383 -13.69 12.95 -11.78
N PRO A 384 -12.72 12.77 -12.70
CA PRO A 384 -12.92 11.96 -13.89
C PRO A 384 -13.34 10.52 -13.52
N GLY A 385 -14.37 9.98 -14.15
CA GLY A 385 -14.85 8.62 -13.89
C GLY A 385 -15.63 8.44 -12.58
N GLY A 386 -15.96 9.53 -11.85
CA GLY A 386 -16.80 9.46 -10.65
C GLY A 386 -16.11 9.04 -9.35
N GLY A 387 -14.79 9.00 -9.33
CA GLY A 387 -14.04 8.65 -8.12
C GLY A 387 -14.32 7.23 -7.61
N ILE A 388 -14.37 7.05 -6.27
CA ILE A 388 -14.67 5.73 -5.65
C ILE A 388 -16.05 5.20 -6.11
N GLY A 389 -17.02 6.08 -6.36
CA GLY A 389 -18.34 5.71 -6.88
C GLY A 389 -18.31 5.17 -8.32
N GLY A 390 -17.22 5.36 -9.06
CA GLY A 390 -17.01 4.84 -10.41
C GLY A 390 -16.19 3.54 -10.47
N MET A 391 -15.67 3.05 -9.34
CA MET A 391 -14.92 1.79 -9.31
C MET A 391 -15.84 0.58 -9.50
N THR A 392 -15.36 -0.39 -10.25
CA THR A 392 -16.03 -1.69 -10.41
C THR A 392 -15.98 -2.49 -9.11
N GLU A 393 -16.87 -3.48 -8.97
CA GLU A 393 -16.87 -4.40 -7.83
C GLU A 393 -15.51 -5.13 -7.69
N GLN A 394 -14.89 -5.52 -8.81
CA GLN A 394 -13.58 -6.16 -8.82
C GLN A 394 -12.45 -5.24 -8.33
N GLU A 395 -12.50 -3.95 -8.70
CA GLU A 395 -11.52 -2.97 -8.21
C GLU A 395 -11.66 -2.72 -6.71
N LEU A 396 -12.90 -2.61 -6.22
CA LEU A 396 -13.18 -2.49 -4.78
C LEU A 396 -12.71 -3.74 -4.02
N GLU A 397 -12.92 -4.92 -4.56
CA GLU A 397 -12.47 -6.17 -3.97
C GLU A 397 -10.93 -6.23 -3.90
N ARG A 398 -10.22 -5.85 -4.96
CA ARG A 398 -8.73 -5.77 -4.95
C ARG A 398 -8.21 -4.80 -3.90
N VAL A 399 -8.83 -3.63 -3.77
CA VAL A 399 -8.47 -2.65 -2.73
C VAL A 399 -8.68 -3.26 -1.34
N ALA A 400 -9.81 -3.92 -1.11
CA ALA A 400 -10.12 -4.56 0.17
C ALA A 400 -9.11 -5.68 0.49
N GLN A 401 -8.74 -6.51 -0.49
CA GLN A 401 -7.74 -7.56 -0.32
C GLN A 401 -6.35 -6.99 -0.01
N THR A 402 -5.93 -5.93 -0.69
CA THR A 402 -4.67 -5.23 -0.39
C THR A 402 -4.65 -4.72 1.05
N GLN A 403 -5.72 -4.06 1.50
CA GLN A 403 -5.82 -3.54 2.88
C GLN A 403 -5.84 -4.67 3.91
N MET A 404 -6.51 -5.78 3.60
CA MET A 404 -6.54 -6.97 4.43
C MET A 404 -5.12 -7.54 4.59
N MET A 405 -4.42 -7.76 3.48
CA MET A 405 -3.04 -8.26 3.47
C MET A 405 -2.09 -7.33 4.22
N GLN A 406 -2.21 -6.02 4.00
CA GLN A 406 -1.46 -5.02 4.75
C GLN A 406 -1.64 -5.21 6.26
N SER A 407 -2.88 -5.30 6.71
CA SER A 407 -3.23 -5.45 8.13
C SER A 407 -2.66 -6.75 8.74
N VAL A 408 -2.72 -7.85 8.00
CA VAL A 408 -2.19 -9.15 8.45
C VAL A 408 -0.67 -9.12 8.57
N VAL A 409 0.05 -8.68 7.52
CA VAL A 409 1.52 -8.60 7.53
C VAL A 409 1.99 -7.67 8.64
N MET A 410 1.37 -6.50 8.78
CA MET A 410 1.74 -5.54 9.80
C MET A 410 1.56 -6.10 11.22
N CYS A 411 0.48 -6.83 11.50
CA CYS A 411 0.31 -7.48 12.80
C CYS A 411 1.20 -8.70 13.01
N ASN A 412 1.53 -9.43 11.95
CA ASN A 412 2.45 -10.56 12.03
C ASN A 412 3.87 -10.16 12.43
N GLU A 413 4.28 -8.92 12.13
CA GLU A 413 5.66 -8.44 12.28
C GLU A 413 5.78 -7.21 13.21
N ASN A 414 4.70 -6.82 13.90
CA ASN A 414 4.72 -5.65 14.77
C ASN A 414 5.65 -5.85 15.97
N SER A 415 6.88 -5.41 15.85
CA SER A 415 7.93 -5.59 16.87
C SER A 415 7.98 -4.47 17.91
N VAL A 416 7.33 -3.33 17.65
CA VAL A 416 7.34 -2.16 18.53
C VAL A 416 6.30 -2.32 19.63
N ALA A 417 6.72 -2.19 20.89
CA ALA A 417 5.83 -2.30 22.03
C ALA A 417 4.72 -1.23 21.99
N ALA A 418 3.51 -1.65 22.39
CA ALA A 418 2.40 -0.73 22.57
C ALA A 418 2.70 0.34 23.64
N ARG A 419 2.15 1.54 23.46
CA ARG A 419 2.23 2.69 24.37
C ARG A 419 0.89 2.91 25.08
N PRO A 420 0.69 2.35 26.30
CA PRO A 420 -0.57 2.49 27.02
C PRO A 420 -0.96 3.93 27.32
N ASP A 421 0.01 4.84 27.44
CA ASP A 421 -0.20 6.28 27.59
C ASP A 421 -0.93 6.92 26.39
N ARG A 422 -0.96 6.25 25.22
CA ARG A 422 -1.66 6.68 24.00
C ARG A 422 -3.11 6.16 23.93
N ILE A 423 -3.55 5.29 24.83
CA ILE A 423 -4.94 4.76 24.87
C ILE A 423 -6.00 5.87 24.94
N PRO A 424 -5.87 6.90 25.80
CA PRO A 424 -6.86 7.99 25.81
C PRO A 424 -7.00 8.70 24.46
N GLY A 425 -5.88 8.93 23.75
CA GLY A 425 -5.88 9.51 22.40
C GLY A 425 -6.56 8.59 21.38
N TRP A 426 -6.28 7.29 21.44
CA TRP A 426 -6.97 6.31 20.59
C TRP A 426 -8.48 6.31 20.82
N LEU A 427 -8.95 6.26 22.07
CA LEU A 427 -10.37 6.31 22.39
C LEU A 427 -11.01 7.61 21.89
N PHE A 428 -10.34 8.73 22.07
CA PHE A 428 -10.84 10.03 21.61
C PHE A 428 -10.88 10.14 20.08
N SER A 429 -9.81 9.75 19.39
CA SER A 429 -9.75 9.81 17.92
C SER A 429 -10.68 8.79 17.25
N THR A 430 -10.97 7.66 17.91
CA THR A 430 -11.84 6.61 17.34
C THR A 430 -13.32 6.91 17.58
N PHE A 431 -13.70 7.34 18.78
CA PHE A 431 -15.11 7.39 19.21
C PHE A 431 -15.68 8.80 19.36
N VAL A 432 -14.83 9.83 19.30
CA VAL A 432 -15.27 11.22 19.50
C VAL A 432 -15.01 12.08 18.27
N THR A 433 -13.78 12.05 17.73
CA THR A 433 -13.41 12.93 16.62
C THR A 433 -13.43 12.22 15.27
N GLU A 434 -13.20 10.92 15.24
CA GLU A 434 -13.04 10.15 14.00
C GLU A 434 -12.01 10.79 13.05
N ASP A 435 -10.91 11.30 13.62
CA ASP A 435 -9.89 12.03 12.88
C ASP A 435 -8.98 11.05 12.12
N LEU A 436 -9.19 10.95 10.80
CA LEU A 436 -8.43 10.08 9.92
C LEU A 436 -6.91 10.37 9.92
N PHE A 437 -6.50 11.58 10.30
CA PHE A 437 -5.09 11.97 10.37
C PHE A 437 -4.40 11.51 11.67
N GLU A 438 -5.18 11.18 12.70
CA GLU A 438 -4.66 10.73 14.00
C GLU A 438 -5.05 9.28 14.33
N LEU A 439 -6.22 8.84 13.85
CA LEU A 439 -6.83 7.56 14.19
C LEU A 439 -5.87 6.38 14.03
N LEU A 440 -5.23 6.26 12.86
CA LEU A 440 -4.33 5.13 12.58
C LEU A 440 -3.11 5.15 13.50
N GLY A 441 -2.46 6.30 13.63
CA GLY A 441 -1.29 6.45 14.51
C GLY A 441 -1.59 6.11 15.96
N TYR A 442 -2.71 6.59 16.50
CA TYR A 442 -3.15 6.21 17.85
C TYR A 442 -3.53 4.75 17.96
N SER A 443 -4.29 4.19 17.00
CA SER A 443 -4.75 2.80 17.03
C SER A 443 -3.56 1.81 17.04
N TYR A 444 -2.59 2.02 16.18
CA TYR A 444 -1.38 1.21 16.17
C TYR A 444 -0.52 1.43 17.42
N SER A 445 -0.19 2.67 17.73
CA SER A 445 0.75 2.98 18.82
C SER A 445 0.22 2.64 20.21
N ALA A 446 -1.11 2.73 20.43
CA ALA A 446 -1.76 2.22 21.65
C ALA A 446 -1.81 0.69 21.71
N GLY A 447 -1.50 0.00 20.60
CA GLY A 447 -1.56 -1.46 20.48
C GLY A 447 -2.96 -2.00 20.20
N ALA A 448 -3.95 -1.14 19.94
CA ALA A 448 -5.33 -1.57 19.72
C ALA A 448 -5.48 -2.31 18.38
N PHE A 449 -4.87 -1.82 17.31
CA PHE A 449 -5.06 -2.36 15.97
C PHE A 449 -4.74 -3.86 15.87
N CYS A 450 -3.65 -4.31 16.49
CA CYS A 450 -3.23 -5.72 16.50
C CYS A 450 -3.58 -6.44 17.82
N ALA A 451 -4.44 -5.88 18.69
CA ALA A 451 -4.78 -6.48 19.97
C ALA A 451 -5.42 -7.86 19.80
N GLY A 452 -4.79 -8.90 20.36
CA GLY A 452 -5.21 -10.29 20.18
C GLY A 452 -4.55 -11.03 19.00
N ALA A 453 -3.81 -10.32 18.13
CA ALA A 453 -3.00 -10.89 17.07
C ALA A 453 -1.50 -10.72 17.39
N ALA A 454 -0.97 -11.57 18.29
CA ALA A 454 0.46 -11.51 18.62
C ALA A 454 1.33 -11.69 17.39
N PRO A 455 2.49 -11.01 17.27
CA PRO A 455 3.44 -11.22 16.20
C PRO A 455 3.85 -12.69 16.07
N VAL A 456 3.97 -13.17 14.84
CA VAL A 456 4.42 -14.55 14.54
C VAL A 456 5.84 -14.59 14.00
N ALA A 457 6.35 -13.45 13.56
CA ALA A 457 7.70 -13.30 13.05
C ALA A 457 8.32 -11.99 13.53
N SER A 458 9.64 -11.93 13.48
CA SER A 458 10.41 -10.70 13.58
C SER A 458 11.30 -10.60 12.35
N LEU A 459 11.47 -9.39 11.82
CA LEU A 459 12.40 -9.16 10.74
C LEU A 459 13.84 -9.49 11.17
N PRO A 460 14.67 -10.02 10.27
CA PRO A 460 16.10 -10.14 10.55
C PRO A 460 16.70 -8.74 10.77
N ALA A 461 17.69 -8.66 11.67
CA ALA A 461 18.45 -7.43 11.82
C ALA A 461 19.12 -7.09 10.47
N LEU A 462 18.81 -5.92 9.93
CA LEU A 462 19.32 -5.52 8.63
C LEU A 462 20.85 -5.50 8.60
N SER A 463 21.41 -5.92 7.48
CA SER A 463 22.85 -6.00 7.29
C SER A 463 23.23 -5.75 5.84
N ASN A 464 24.24 -4.91 5.65
CA ASN A 464 24.90 -4.71 4.36
C ASN A 464 26.13 -5.60 4.15
N ARG A 465 26.35 -6.57 5.04
CA ARG A 465 27.51 -7.48 4.96
C ARG A 465 27.39 -8.37 3.73
N GLY A 466 28.42 -8.35 2.90
CA GLY A 466 28.48 -9.15 1.67
C GLY A 466 27.90 -8.44 0.45
N LEU A 467 27.26 -7.28 0.61
CA LEU A 467 26.80 -6.51 -0.56
C LEU A 467 27.99 -5.96 -1.35
N ALA A 468 27.98 -6.21 -2.65
CA ALA A 468 29.00 -5.69 -3.56
C ALA A 468 28.86 -4.16 -3.79
N THR A 469 27.65 -3.63 -3.62
CA THR A 469 27.31 -2.22 -3.87
C THR A 469 26.47 -1.69 -2.72
N ALA A 470 26.81 -0.51 -2.18
CA ALA A 470 26.00 0.17 -1.18
C ALA A 470 24.67 0.60 -1.79
N PRO A 471 23.53 0.46 -1.11
CA PRO A 471 22.22 0.88 -1.62
C PRO A 471 22.17 2.39 -1.87
N LEU A 472 21.23 2.81 -2.75
CA LEU A 472 20.81 4.20 -2.93
C LEU A 472 19.49 4.40 -2.20
N VAL A 473 19.42 5.36 -1.27
CA VAL A 473 18.17 5.77 -0.61
C VAL A 473 17.75 7.13 -1.14
N LEU A 474 16.50 7.25 -1.57
CA LEU A 474 15.85 8.50 -1.95
C LEU A 474 14.85 8.87 -0.85
N GLN A 475 14.98 10.05 -0.21
CA GLN A 475 14.13 10.41 0.92
C GLN A 475 13.68 11.86 0.90
N GLY A 476 12.36 12.07 0.88
CA GLY A 476 11.74 13.39 0.97
C GLY A 476 11.77 13.95 2.39
N LEU A 477 12.15 15.22 2.56
CA LEU A 477 12.18 15.90 3.87
C LEU A 477 10.82 15.98 4.56
N ARG A 478 9.73 15.99 3.77
CA ARG A 478 8.36 16.17 4.25
C ARG A 478 7.45 15.03 3.81
N ASP A 479 8.02 13.84 3.53
CA ASP A 479 7.23 12.65 3.20
C ASP A 479 6.31 12.31 4.39
N PRO A 480 4.97 12.29 4.19
CA PRO A 480 4.03 12.04 5.28
C PRO A 480 3.87 10.57 5.63
N GLN A 481 4.25 9.65 4.74
CA GLN A 481 4.07 8.21 4.95
C GLN A 481 5.32 7.54 5.50
N THR A 482 6.49 7.96 5.03
CA THR A 482 7.78 7.48 5.52
C THR A 482 8.63 8.68 5.96
N PRO A 483 8.48 9.12 7.22
CA PRO A 483 9.14 10.32 7.70
C PRO A 483 10.65 10.27 7.54
N TYR A 484 11.24 11.39 7.16
CA TYR A 484 12.66 11.55 6.80
C TYR A 484 13.63 10.86 7.77
N LEU A 485 13.37 10.98 9.08
CA LEU A 485 14.25 10.38 10.09
C LEU A 485 14.35 8.86 9.96
N GLY A 486 13.25 8.17 9.60
CA GLY A 486 13.24 6.73 9.38
C GLY A 486 14.06 6.33 8.16
N GLY A 487 13.91 7.05 7.04
CA GLY A 487 14.71 6.80 5.84
C GLY A 487 16.20 7.08 6.04
N ALA A 488 16.54 8.13 6.77
CA ALA A 488 17.92 8.44 7.13
C ALA A 488 18.53 7.37 8.04
N GLN A 489 17.73 6.79 8.96
CA GLN A 489 18.18 5.69 9.82
C GLN A 489 18.43 4.42 9.01
N LEU A 490 17.51 4.05 8.11
CA LEU A 490 17.74 2.91 7.20
C LEU A 490 19.01 3.11 6.37
N ALA A 491 19.22 4.31 5.82
CA ALA A 491 20.41 4.62 5.05
C ALA A 491 21.70 4.43 5.87
N HIS A 492 21.67 4.87 7.14
CA HIS A 492 22.79 4.67 8.07
C HIS A 492 23.05 3.18 8.32
N ASP A 493 22.01 2.40 8.64
CA ASP A 493 22.15 0.98 9.03
C ASP A 493 22.60 0.10 7.86
N MET A 494 22.15 0.44 6.65
CA MET A 494 22.56 -0.24 5.42
C MET A 494 23.84 0.35 4.78
N GLY A 495 24.45 1.37 5.38
CA GLY A 495 25.60 2.06 4.79
C GLY A 495 25.31 2.60 3.38
N ALA A 496 24.08 3.03 3.15
CA ALA A 496 23.58 3.46 1.86
C ALA A 496 24.01 4.90 1.51
N HIS A 497 24.01 5.20 0.22
CA HIS A 497 24.11 6.57 -0.28
C HIS A 497 22.73 7.24 -0.19
N LEU A 498 22.61 8.30 0.62
CA LEU A 498 21.35 9.03 0.80
C LEU A 498 21.26 10.25 -0.13
N VAL A 499 20.18 10.32 -0.90
CA VAL A 499 19.77 11.52 -1.62
C VAL A 499 18.58 12.14 -0.88
N THR A 500 18.80 13.32 -0.30
CA THR A 500 17.74 14.09 0.34
C THR A 500 16.98 14.92 -0.69
N VAL A 501 15.65 14.83 -0.69
CA VAL A 501 14.78 15.60 -1.59
C VAL A 501 14.06 16.69 -0.82
N ASP A 502 14.15 17.95 -1.30
CA ASP A 502 13.48 19.10 -0.71
C ASP A 502 11.96 19.09 -0.95
N GLY A 503 11.34 17.91 -0.77
CA GLY A 503 9.96 17.66 -1.10
C GLY A 503 9.23 16.84 -0.04
N GLY A 504 7.94 16.62 -0.28
CA GLY A 504 7.07 15.84 0.57
C GLY A 504 6.26 14.80 -0.21
N ASP A 505 6.61 14.52 -1.45
CA ASP A 505 5.99 13.43 -2.19
C ASP A 505 6.50 12.09 -1.67
N HIS A 506 5.57 11.16 -1.49
CA HIS A 506 5.89 9.78 -1.17
C HIS A 506 6.31 9.04 -2.45
N GLY A 507 7.55 8.55 -2.47
CA GLY A 507 8.17 8.02 -3.68
C GLY A 507 8.78 9.13 -4.54
N ALA A 508 9.95 9.64 -4.15
CA ALA A 508 10.61 10.76 -4.82
C ALA A 508 10.92 10.48 -6.31
N GLY A 509 11.23 9.22 -6.67
CA GLY A 509 11.44 8.78 -8.04
C GLY A 509 10.14 8.38 -8.72
N ILE A 510 9.20 7.78 -7.99
CA ILE A 510 7.94 7.26 -8.54
C ILE A 510 6.96 8.36 -8.95
N GLN A 511 7.03 9.57 -8.36
CA GLN A 511 6.18 10.69 -8.82
C GLN A 511 6.57 11.20 -10.22
N GLY A 512 7.77 10.87 -10.69
CA GLY A 512 8.28 11.26 -12.01
C GLY A 512 8.60 12.76 -12.15
N GLY A 513 9.20 13.11 -13.27
CA GLY A 513 9.45 14.51 -13.63
C GLY A 513 10.58 15.20 -12.86
N ASN A 514 11.36 14.48 -12.05
CA ASN A 514 12.52 15.01 -11.36
C ASN A 514 13.83 14.59 -12.04
N ALA A 515 14.32 15.41 -12.96
CA ALA A 515 15.51 15.08 -13.75
C ALA A 515 16.77 14.81 -12.90
N VAL A 516 16.87 15.38 -11.68
CA VAL A 516 18.00 15.13 -10.78
C VAL A 516 17.90 13.74 -10.17
N ILE A 517 16.69 13.31 -9.78
CA ILE A 517 16.45 11.95 -9.29
C ILE A 517 16.61 10.94 -10.42
N ASP A 518 16.07 11.22 -11.61
CA ASP A 518 16.22 10.36 -12.80
C ASP A 518 17.69 10.12 -13.11
N GLN A 519 18.51 11.18 -13.05
CA GLN A 519 19.96 11.08 -13.23
C GLN A 519 20.60 10.23 -12.12
N ALA A 520 20.25 10.46 -10.86
CA ALA A 520 20.80 9.72 -9.73
C ALA A 520 20.51 8.21 -9.83
N VAL A 521 19.26 7.86 -10.18
CA VAL A 521 18.82 6.47 -10.36
C VAL A 521 19.53 5.83 -11.55
N ALA A 522 19.60 6.50 -12.70
CA ALA A 522 20.27 5.98 -13.89
C ALA A 522 21.77 5.76 -13.65
N GLU A 523 22.48 6.75 -13.12
CA GLU A 523 23.91 6.64 -12.79
C GLU A 523 24.17 5.48 -11.82
N TYR A 524 23.36 5.40 -10.76
CA TYR A 524 23.49 4.38 -9.74
C TYR A 524 23.23 2.98 -10.32
N LEU A 525 22.12 2.77 -11.04
CA LEU A 525 21.80 1.47 -11.63
C LEU A 525 22.79 1.06 -12.73
N GLN A 526 23.48 1.98 -13.39
CA GLN A 526 24.50 1.67 -14.38
C GLN A 526 25.90 1.45 -13.79
N THR A 527 26.26 2.16 -12.72
CA THR A 527 27.65 2.20 -12.22
C THR A 527 27.82 1.76 -10.78
N GLY A 528 26.73 1.57 -10.03
CA GLY A 528 26.73 1.28 -8.60
C GLY A 528 26.96 2.52 -7.72
N ARG A 529 26.96 3.73 -8.27
CA ARG A 529 27.21 4.96 -7.51
C ARG A 529 26.64 6.19 -8.22
N THR A 530 26.36 7.22 -7.44
CA THR A 530 26.07 8.58 -7.91
C THR A 530 26.75 9.59 -6.99
N ALA A 531 27.05 10.78 -7.48
CA ALA A 531 27.57 11.89 -6.69
C ALA A 531 26.44 12.81 -6.13
N ILE A 532 25.20 12.58 -6.56
CA ILE A 532 24.03 13.39 -6.17
C ILE A 532 23.66 13.03 -4.73
N THR A 533 23.58 14.05 -3.85
CA THR A 533 23.19 13.93 -2.43
C THR A 533 21.93 14.72 -2.10
N HIS A 534 21.54 15.64 -2.99
CA HIS A 534 20.35 16.50 -2.82
C HIS A 534 19.64 16.68 -4.16
N ALA A 535 18.32 16.76 -4.10
CA ALA A 535 17.47 17.08 -5.23
C ALA A 535 16.37 18.07 -4.82
N PRO A 536 15.93 18.96 -5.71
CA PRO A 536 14.76 19.79 -5.46
C PRO A 536 13.49 18.92 -5.43
N GLU A 537 12.40 19.48 -4.94
CA GLU A 537 11.07 18.86 -5.12
C GLU A 537 10.71 18.82 -6.61
N ALA A 538 10.10 17.71 -7.05
CA ALA A 538 9.65 17.56 -8.43
C ALA A 538 8.62 18.65 -8.82
N PRO A 539 8.59 19.14 -10.04
CA PRO A 539 7.50 19.98 -10.52
C PRO A 539 6.19 19.18 -10.56
N ILE A 540 5.06 19.85 -10.38
CA ILE A 540 3.75 19.23 -10.65
C ILE A 540 3.60 19.13 -12.17
N ILE A 541 3.45 17.92 -12.69
CA ILE A 541 3.29 17.65 -14.13
C ILE A 541 1.82 17.48 -14.53
N ALA A 542 0.92 17.32 -13.57
CA ALA A 542 -0.52 17.27 -13.86
C ALA A 542 -1.04 18.64 -14.34
N PRO A 543 -2.05 18.69 -15.22
CA PRO A 543 -2.68 19.94 -15.65
C PRO A 543 -3.28 20.69 -14.45
N LEU A 544 -3.00 21.98 -14.36
CA LEU A 544 -3.54 22.87 -13.32
C LEU A 544 -5.06 23.09 -13.49
#